data_c2e0659ad9df157c02176919d674b540
#
_entry.id   c2e0659ad9df157c02176919d674b540
#
_cell.length_a   1.000
_cell.length_b   1.000
_cell.length_c   1.000
_cell.angle_alpha   90.00
_cell.angle_beta   90.00
_cell.angle_gamma   90.00
#
_symmetry.space_group_name_H-M   'P 1'
#
loop_
_entity.id
_entity.type
_entity.pdbx_description
1 polymer ?
#
loop_
_entity_poly.entity_id
_entity_poly.type
_entity_poly.pdbx_seq_one_letter_code
_entity_poly.pdbx_strand_id
1 'polypeptide(L)'
;MINEAHKILRYFPPEMAHNVAIAGLKISGDLLPPQGPRVGLEQDLVGLKFLNPIGLAAGLDKDAKALLGLARLGFGHIEVGTVTPKPQLGNPKPRLFRIRESEALINRMGFNNEGVKSMVDRLEKIRRENLLGSTVVGVNLGKNKTTPNERAIEDYLACMRGVGSLADYFTLNLSSPNTPGLRELQYGETLRKLLTEFKEGQQALAQDVAAKPVFLKI
;
A
#
# COMPACT_ATOMS: atom_id res chain seq x y z
N MET A 1 14.97 18.00 11.92
CA MET A 1 13.71 18.37 11.24
C MET A 1 12.56 17.37 11.49
N ILE A 2 12.70 16.08 11.22
CA ILE A 2 11.62 15.08 11.39
C ILE A 2 11.12 15.04 12.85
N ASN A 3 12.01 15.07 13.83
CA ASN A 3 11.64 15.04 15.25
C ASN A 3 10.81 16.27 15.69
N GLU A 4 11.07 17.44 15.14
CA GLU A 4 10.31 18.66 15.50
C GLU A 4 8.93 18.65 14.82
N ALA A 5 8.85 18.23 13.56
CA ALA A 5 7.57 18.06 12.87
C ALA A 5 6.68 17.03 13.59
N HIS A 6 7.25 15.91 14.06
CA HIS A 6 6.51 14.91 14.84
C HIS A 6 5.97 15.48 16.15
N LYS A 7 6.75 16.30 16.90
CA LYS A 7 6.28 16.94 18.13
C LYS A 7 5.05 17.82 17.87
N ILE A 8 5.08 18.62 16.80
CA ILE A 8 3.96 19.49 16.42
C ILE A 8 2.73 18.65 16.02
N LEU A 9 2.91 17.61 15.19
CA LEU A 9 1.81 16.75 14.71
C LEU A 9 1.09 16.01 15.84
N ARG A 10 1.74 15.80 16.99
CA ARG A 10 1.10 15.17 18.19
C ARG A 10 -0.03 16.00 18.80
N TYR A 11 -0.09 17.30 18.55
CA TYR A 11 -1.17 18.17 19.05
C TYR A 11 -2.42 18.15 18.18
N PHE A 12 -2.33 17.67 16.94
CA PHE A 12 -3.49 17.55 16.05
C PHE A 12 -4.26 16.24 16.25
N PRO A 13 -5.57 16.21 15.92
CA PRO A 13 -6.30 14.96 15.82
C PRO A 13 -5.56 13.96 14.93
N PRO A 14 -5.53 12.66 15.25
CA PRO A 14 -4.64 11.69 14.57
C PRO A 14 -4.80 11.64 13.06
N GLU A 15 -6.03 11.65 12.54
CA GLU A 15 -6.28 11.60 11.10
C GLU A 15 -5.90 12.93 10.40
N MET A 16 -6.03 14.05 11.09
CA MET A 16 -5.56 15.35 10.59
C MET A 16 -4.04 15.39 10.52
N ALA A 17 -3.36 14.92 11.58
CA ALA A 17 -1.90 14.79 11.59
C ALA A 17 -1.38 13.93 10.45
N HIS A 18 -2.06 12.80 10.18
CA HIS A 18 -1.75 11.94 9.05
C HIS A 18 -1.88 12.69 7.71
N ASN A 19 -2.99 13.39 7.47
CA ASN A 19 -3.22 14.12 6.23
C ASN A 19 -2.18 15.23 6.01
N VAL A 20 -1.81 15.96 7.07
CA VAL A 20 -0.76 16.98 7.03
C VAL A 20 0.60 16.35 6.69
N ALA A 21 0.93 15.20 7.30
CA ALA A 21 2.16 14.49 7.01
C ALA A 21 2.23 14.02 5.54
N ILE A 22 1.15 13.44 5.01
CA ILE A 22 1.07 13.02 3.60
C ILE A 22 1.21 14.24 2.65
N ALA A 23 0.56 15.35 2.96
CA ALA A 23 0.69 16.57 2.17
C ALA A 23 2.13 17.11 2.19
N GLY A 24 2.78 17.16 3.34
CA GLY A 24 4.18 17.58 3.47
C GLY A 24 5.15 16.65 2.72
N LEU A 25 4.95 15.34 2.82
CA LEU A 25 5.74 14.35 2.08
C LEU A 25 5.55 14.47 0.56
N LYS A 26 4.32 14.74 0.09
CA LYS A 26 4.06 15.01 -1.32
C LYS A 26 4.87 16.21 -1.80
N ILE A 27 4.76 17.35 -1.11
CA ILE A 27 5.49 18.57 -1.44
C ILE A 27 7.01 18.33 -1.44
N SER A 28 7.53 17.66 -0.41
CA SER A 28 8.97 17.33 -0.35
C SER A 28 9.39 16.41 -1.50
N GLY A 29 8.52 15.49 -1.91
CA GLY A 29 8.71 14.62 -3.07
C GLY A 29 8.84 15.39 -4.38
N ASP A 30 8.07 16.45 -4.55
CA ASP A 30 8.09 17.28 -5.76
C ASP A 30 9.30 18.23 -5.81
N LEU A 31 9.83 18.66 -4.65
CA LEU A 31 10.84 19.72 -4.55
C LEU A 31 12.28 19.23 -4.33
N LEU A 32 12.47 18.09 -3.68
CA LEU A 32 13.81 17.62 -3.29
C LEU A 32 14.36 16.58 -4.28
N PRO A 33 15.67 16.55 -4.55
CA PRO A 33 16.27 15.52 -5.39
C PRO A 33 16.21 14.14 -4.73
N PRO A 34 16.20 13.04 -5.51
CA PRO A 34 16.29 11.69 -4.96
C PRO A 34 17.53 11.53 -4.10
N GLN A 35 17.41 10.82 -2.97
CA GLN A 35 18.58 10.39 -2.22
C GLN A 35 19.15 9.14 -2.90
N GLY A 36 20.48 9.11 -3.03
CA GLY A 36 21.17 7.92 -3.52
C GLY A 36 21.00 6.71 -2.58
N PRO A 37 21.18 5.47 -3.09
CA PRO A 37 21.08 4.27 -2.28
C PRO A 37 22.12 4.29 -1.15
N ARG A 38 21.74 3.78 0.02
CA ARG A 38 22.68 3.53 1.11
C ARG A 38 23.37 2.20 0.82
N VAL A 39 24.65 2.28 0.47
CA VAL A 39 25.47 1.13 0.05
C VAL A 39 25.67 0.13 1.20
N GLY A 40 25.59 -1.17 0.90
CA GLY A 40 26.01 -2.25 1.79
C GLY A 40 24.88 -2.87 2.64
N LEU A 41 23.60 -2.53 2.37
CA LEU A 41 22.46 -3.10 3.07
C LEU A 41 21.45 -3.76 2.11
N GLU A 42 21.84 -3.92 0.84
CA GLU A 42 20.96 -4.50 -0.18
C GLU A 42 20.61 -5.94 0.16
N GLN A 43 19.37 -6.32 -0.18
CA GLN A 43 18.84 -7.67 0.00
C GLN A 43 18.22 -8.15 -1.31
N ASP A 44 18.61 -9.33 -1.76
CA ASP A 44 17.94 -10.02 -2.87
C ASP A 44 16.93 -11.00 -2.30
N LEU A 45 15.65 -10.77 -2.55
CA LEU A 45 14.57 -11.62 -2.06
C LEU A 45 13.49 -11.76 -3.13
N VAL A 46 13.05 -12.98 -3.38
CA VAL A 46 12.00 -13.35 -4.35
C VAL A 46 12.19 -12.72 -5.75
N GLY A 47 13.43 -12.56 -6.18
CA GLY A 47 13.77 -11.95 -7.46
C GLY A 47 13.73 -10.42 -7.49
N LEU A 48 13.54 -9.78 -6.34
CA LEU A 48 13.59 -8.32 -6.20
C LEU A 48 14.82 -7.90 -5.41
N LYS A 49 15.44 -6.80 -5.83
CA LYS A 49 16.57 -6.19 -5.13
C LYS A 49 16.09 -5.02 -4.27
N PHE A 50 16.09 -5.23 -2.96
CA PHE A 50 15.74 -4.20 -1.98
C PHE A 50 16.99 -3.42 -1.58
N LEU A 51 16.91 -2.09 -1.54
CA LEU A 51 18.03 -1.21 -1.20
C LEU A 51 18.50 -1.37 0.24
N ASN A 52 17.63 -1.83 1.13
CA ASN A 52 17.91 -2.17 2.53
C ASN A 52 16.72 -2.96 3.10
N PRO A 53 16.84 -3.60 4.27
CA PRO A 53 15.79 -4.43 4.87
C PRO A 53 14.63 -3.65 5.49
N ILE A 54 14.68 -2.31 5.54
CA ILE A 54 13.63 -1.49 6.16
C ILE A 54 12.63 -1.05 5.11
N GLY A 55 11.41 -1.57 5.19
CA GLY A 55 10.31 -1.20 4.31
C GLY A 55 9.21 -0.41 5.00
N LEU A 56 8.46 0.36 4.22
CA LEU A 56 7.24 0.99 4.67
C LEU A 56 6.04 0.09 4.35
N ALA A 57 5.31 -0.32 5.36
CA ALA A 57 4.08 -1.11 5.20
C ALA A 57 2.92 -0.27 4.66
N ALA A 58 1.98 -0.93 3.96
CA ALA A 58 0.73 -0.31 3.52
C ALA A 58 -0.09 0.28 4.68
N GLY A 59 -0.85 1.31 4.37
CA GLY A 59 -1.74 1.99 5.32
C GLY A 59 -1.37 3.45 5.56
N LEU A 60 -0.11 3.84 5.40
CA LEU A 60 0.30 5.24 5.50
C LEU A 60 -0.08 5.99 4.22
N ASP A 61 0.43 5.60 3.07
CA ASP A 61 0.06 6.18 1.77
C ASP A 61 -0.86 5.24 1.00
N LYS A 62 -2.16 5.40 1.22
CA LYS A 62 -3.17 4.48 0.66
C LYS A 62 -3.42 4.67 -0.83
N ASP A 63 -3.08 5.84 -1.35
CA ASP A 63 -3.42 6.27 -2.70
C ASP A 63 -2.18 6.65 -3.54
N ALA A 64 -0.98 6.29 -3.08
CA ALA A 64 0.30 6.65 -3.70
C ALA A 64 0.49 8.17 -3.90
N LYS A 65 0.00 8.98 -2.95
CA LYS A 65 0.07 10.47 -3.02
C LYS A 65 1.43 11.02 -2.66
N ALA A 66 2.12 10.34 -1.75
CA ALA A 66 3.38 10.81 -1.16
C ALA A 66 4.57 9.90 -1.50
N LEU A 67 4.40 8.99 -2.47
CA LEU A 67 5.35 7.94 -2.79
C LEU A 67 6.78 8.48 -3.04
N LEU A 68 6.92 9.61 -3.75
CA LEU A 68 8.23 10.24 -4.00
C LEU A 68 8.87 10.76 -2.72
N GLY A 69 8.10 11.42 -1.86
CA GLY A 69 8.61 11.90 -0.58
C GLY A 69 9.01 10.77 0.36
N LEU A 70 8.27 9.66 0.34
CA LEU A 70 8.57 8.46 1.10
C LEU A 70 9.84 7.77 0.59
N ALA A 71 10.02 7.66 -0.73
CA ALA A 71 11.24 7.11 -1.32
C ALA A 71 12.50 7.87 -0.87
N ARG A 72 12.39 9.18 -0.69
CA ARG A 72 13.47 10.04 -0.19
C ARG A 72 13.83 9.85 1.28
N LEU A 73 12.96 9.23 2.06
CA LEU A 73 13.28 8.86 3.44
C LEU A 73 14.23 7.65 3.54
N GLY A 74 14.51 6.99 2.40
CA GLY A 74 15.51 5.93 2.30
C GLY A 74 14.99 4.54 2.69
N PHE A 75 13.68 4.28 2.55
CA PHE A 75 13.13 2.92 2.65
C PHE A 75 13.67 2.03 1.52
N GLY A 76 13.95 0.77 1.82
CA GLY A 76 14.36 -0.23 0.84
C GLY A 76 13.21 -0.62 -0.10
N HIS A 77 11.98 -0.56 0.40
CA HIS A 77 10.75 -0.69 -0.36
C HIS A 77 9.61 0.08 0.27
N ILE A 78 8.59 0.35 -0.51
CA ILE A 78 7.39 1.06 -0.06
C ILE A 78 6.17 0.28 -0.55
N GLU A 79 5.30 -0.12 0.38
CA GLU A 79 4.01 -0.70 0.04
C GLU A 79 2.91 0.35 0.17
N VAL A 80 2.28 0.70 -0.96
CA VAL A 80 1.14 1.62 -1.01
C VAL A 80 -0.18 0.85 -0.93
N GLY A 81 -1.25 1.50 -0.54
CA GLY A 81 -2.55 0.85 -0.37
C GLY A 81 -2.98 0.78 1.10
N THR A 82 -3.99 0.02 1.44
CA THR A 82 -4.77 -0.94 0.63
C THR A 82 -5.65 -0.18 -0.36
N VAL A 83 -5.58 -0.58 -1.62
CA VAL A 83 -6.43 -0.08 -2.68
C VAL A 83 -7.55 -1.07 -3.01
N THR A 84 -8.73 -0.57 -3.37
CA THR A 84 -9.89 -1.35 -3.82
C THR A 84 -10.29 -0.92 -5.24
N PRO A 85 -11.03 -1.74 -6.01
CA PRO A 85 -11.43 -1.40 -7.37
C PRO A 85 -12.13 -0.04 -7.45
N LYS A 86 -13.14 0.15 -6.60
CA LYS A 86 -13.91 1.39 -6.50
C LYS A 86 -13.43 2.21 -5.30
N PRO A 87 -13.47 3.54 -5.36
CA PRO A 87 -13.22 4.39 -4.21
C PRO A 87 -14.20 4.07 -3.08
N GLN A 88 -13.74 4.18 -1.84
CA GLN A 88 -14.62 4.06 -0.67
C GLN A 88 -14.15 4.96 0.47
N LEU A 89 -15.10 5.53 1.19
CA LEU A 89 -14.83 6.47 2.27
C LEU A 89 -14.24 5.80 3.52
N GLY A 90 -14.40 4.49 3.63
CA GLY A 90 -14.10 3.75 4.85
C GLY A 90 -15.18 3.91 5.93
N ASN A 91 -14.80 3.65 7.19
CA ASN A 91 -15.72 3.76 8.31
C ASN A 91 -15.97 5.23 8.72
N PRO A 92 -17.11 5.54 9.38
CA PRO A 92 -17.39 6.89 9.90
C PRO A 92 -16.30 7.39 10.86
N LYS A 93 -16.06 8.70 10.82
CA LYS A 93 -15.18 9.40 11.76
C LYS A 93 -15.88 9.63 13.10
N PRO A 94 -15.12 9.67 14.23
CA PRO A 94 -13.69 9.43 14.36
C PRO A 94 -13.34 7.96 14.22
N ARG A 95 -12.19 7.65 13.58
CA ARG A 95 -11.78 6.28 13.25
C ARG A 95 -10.30 6.00 13.46
N LEU A 96 -9.58 6.96 14.05
CA LEU A 96 -8.19 6.86 14.44
C LEU A 96 -8.02 7.53 15.81
N PHE A 97 -7.50 6.78 16.78
CA PHE A 97 -7.41 7.21 18.17
C PHE A 97 -5.99 7.02 18.68
N ARG A 98 -5.47 8.03 19.38
CA ARG A 98 -4.15 7.99 20.00
C ARG A 98 -4.30 7.74 21.50
N ILE A 99 -3.64 6.71 22.01
CA ILE A 99 -3.55 6.40 23.42
C ILE A 99 -2.17 6.84 23.89
N ARG A 100 -2.10 8.02 24.50
CA ARG A 100 -0.82 8.66 24.84
C ARG A 100 -0.05 7.91 25.91
N GLU A 101 -0.74 7.38 26.89
CA GLU A 101 -0.18 6.66 28.04
C GLU A 101 0.52 5.36 27.62
N SER A 102 0.05 4.75 26.55
CA SER A 102 0.59 3.48 25.99
C SER A 102 1.38 3.67 24.72
N GLU A 103 1.61 4.91 24.29
CA GLU A 103 2.25 5.26 23.01
C GLU A 103 1.67 4.49 21.79
N ALA A 104 0.34 4.23 21.83
CA ALA A 104 -0.35 3.37 20.88
C ALA A 104 -1.37 4.13 20.01
N LEU A 105 -1.73 3.51 18.89
CA LEU A 105 -2.80 3.95 17.99
C LEU A 105 -3.82 2.83 17.82
N ILE A 106 -5.09 3.17 17.99
CA ILE A 106 -6.21 2.31 17.61
C ILE A 106 -6.84 2.89 16.35
N ASN A 107 -7.14 2.03 15.37
CA ASN A 107 -7.83 2.46 14.17
C ASN A 107 -8.97 1.53 13.77
N ARG A 108 -9.96 2.12 13.09
CA ARG A 108 -11.05 1.43 12.41
C ARG A 108 -11.28 2.04 11.03
N MET A 109 -10.22 2.15 10.22
CA MET A 109 -10.21 2.91 8.97
C MET A 109 -11.15 2.35 7.90
N GLY A 110 -11.20 1.01 7.70
CA GLY A 110 -12.10 0.36 6.74
C GLY A 110 -11.70 0.58 5.27
N PHE A 111 -10.41 0.51 4.96
CA PHE A 111 -9.86 0.64 3.60
C PHE A 111 -10.31 1.89 2.85
N ASN A 112 -10.33 3.05 3.54
CA ASN A 112 -10.59 4.32 2.84
C ASN A 112 -9.51 4.58 1.79
N ASN A 113 -9.94 4.73 0.53
CA ASN A 113 -9.05 4.98 -0.61
C ASN A 113 -9.84 5.58 -1.80
N GLU A 114 -9.12 6.11 -2.78
CA GLU A 114 -9.68 6.77 -3.97
C GLU A 114 -9.91 5.80 -5.15
N GLY A 115 -9.74 4.50 -4.94
CA GLY A 115 -9.89 3.46 -5.96
C GLY A 115 -8.66 3.26 -6.82
N VAL A 116 -8.62 2.09 -7.48
CA VAL A 116 -7.46 1.66 -8.27
C VAL A 116 -7.14 2.62 -9.41
N LYS A 117 -8.15 3.19 -10.07
CA LYS A 117 -7.92 4.13 -11.18
C LYS A 117 -7.08 5.33 -10.75
N SER A 118 -7.41 5.96 -9.64
CA SER A 118 -6.66 7.12 -9.13
C SER A 118 -5.21 6.75 -8.75
N MET A 119 -4.99 5.54 -8.25
CA MET A 119 -3.64 5.04 -7.97
C MET A 119 -2.86 4.80 -9.26
N VAL A 120 -3.47 4.20 -10.28
CA VAL A 120 -2.88 4.00 -11.61
C VAL A 120 -2.41 5.31 -12.20
N ASP A 121 -3.29 6.32 -12.26
CA ASP A 121 -2.96 7.64 -12.84
C ASP A 121 -1.71 8.27 -12.17
N ARG A 122 -1.51 8.06 -10.86
CA ARG A 122 -0.34 8.54 -10.12
C ARG A 122 0.92 7.72 -10.38
N LEU A 123 0.79 6.40 -10.34
CA LEU A 123 1.93 5.50 -10.56
C LEU A 123 2.44 5.58 -11.99
N GLU A 124 1.57 5.71 -12.99
CA GLU A 124 1.96 5.89 -14.39
C GLU A 124 2.83 7.13 -14.58
N LYS A 125 2.43 8.27 -14.00
CA LYS A 125 3.24 9.49 -14.05
C LYS A 125 4.62 9.27 -13.43
N ILE A 126 4.68 8.67 -12.25
CA ILE A 126 5.92 8.43 -11.50
C ILE A 126 6.85 7.46 -12.25
N ARG A 127 6.30 6.38 -12.81
CA ARG A 127 7.07 5.37 -13.57
C ARG A 127 7.58 5.93 -14.90
N ARG A 128 6.74 6.65 -15.65
CA ARG A 128 7.12 7.26 -16.93
C ARG A 128 8.29 8.22 -16.78
N GLU A 129 8.33 8.99 -15.70
CA GLU A 129 9.38 9.95 -15.43
C GLU A 129 10.58 9.33 -14.68
N ASN A 130 10.56 8.03 -14.40
CA ASN A 130 11.59 7.27 -13.66
C ASN A 130 12.02 7.92 -12.34
N LEU A 131 11.05 8.45 -11.59
CA LEU A 131 11.32 9.26 -10.38
C LEU A 131 11.69 8.44 -9.14
N LEU A 132 11.50 7.12 -9.17
CA LEU A 132 11.74 6.23 -8.03
C LEU A 132 13.14 5.61 -8.02
N GLY A 133 13.86 5.65 -9.16
CA GLY A 133 15.12 4.93 -9.31
C GLY A 133 14.96 3.44 -8.99
N SER A 134 15.75 2.93 -8.07
CA SER A 134 15.74 1.51 -7.65
C SER A 134 14.80 1.21 -6.46
N THR A 135 13.95 2.14 -6.04
CA THR A 135 13.00 1.88 -4.95
C THR A 135 11.93 0.88 -5.38
N VAL A 136 11.84 -0.24 -4.69
CA VAL A 136 10.83 -1.27 -4.92
C VAL A 136 9.47 -0.78 -4.40
N VAL A 137 8.44 -0.88 -5.22
CA VAL A 137 7.07 -0.47 -4.89
C VAL A 137 6.12 -1.65 -4.92
N GLY A 138 5.60 -2.01 -3.76
CA GLY A 138 4.51 -2.97 -3.61
C GLY A 138 3.15 -2.28 -3.64
N VAL A 139 2.14 -2.98 -4.15
CA VAL A 139 0.76 -2.53 -4.05
C VAL A 139 -0.06 -3.53 -3.25
N ASN A 140 -0.62 -3.03 -2.16
CA ASN A 140 -1.50 -3.78 -1.27
C ASN A 140 -2.93 -3.73 -1.81
N LEU A 141 -3.46 -4.88 -2.13
CA LEU A 141 -4.75 -5.08 -2.77
C LEU A 141 -5.81 -5.50 -1.74
N GLY A 142 -7.02 -4.99 -1.89
CA GLY A 142 -8.14 -5.38 -1.06
C GLY A 142 -9.47 -5.37 -1.80
N LYS A 143 -10.50 -5.96 -1.19
CA LYS A 143 -11.85 -5.91 -1.72
C LYS A 143 -12.63 -4.72 -1.18
N ASN A 144 -13.56 -4.20 -1.97
CA ASN A 144 -14.54 -3.22 -1.51
C ASN A 144 -15.42 -3.80 -0.38
N LYS A 145 -15.84 -2.95 0.53
CA LYS A 145 -16.71 -3.34 1.65
C LYS A 145 -18.03 -3.95 1.17
N THR A 146 -18.55 -3.47 0.04
CA THR A 146 -19.81 -3.91 -0.55
C THR A 146 -19.71 -5.20 -1.36
N THR A 147 -18.52 -5.66 -1.68
CA THR A 147 -18.31 -6.93 -2.41
C THR A 147 -18.44 -8.09 -1.44
N PRO A 148 -19.31 -9.08 -1.68
CA PRO A 148 -19.40 -10.29 -0.87
C PRO A 148 -18.08 -11.08 -0.88
N ASN A 149 -17.82 -11.87 0.17
CA ASN A 149 -16.59 -12.65 0.26
C ASN A 149 -16.46 -13.70 -0.86
N GLU A 150 -17.56 -14.27 -1.32
CA GLU A 150 -17.61 -15.24 -2.42
C GLU A 150 -17.14 -14.66 -3.75
N ARG A 151 -17.20 -13.33 -3.88
CA ARG A 151 -16.75 -12.58 -5.06
C ARG A 151 -15.48 -11.76 -4.81
N ALA A 152 -14.81 -11.99 -3.69
CA ALA A 152 -13.60 -11.23 -3.32
C ALA A 152 -12.53 -11.26 -4.40
N ILE A 153 -12.35 -12.41 -5.06
CA ILE A 153 -11.36 -12.60 -6.13
C ILE A 153 -11.51 -11.57 -7.26
N GLU A 154 -12.75 -11.22 -7.62
CA GLU A 154 -13.01 -10.24 -8.70
C GLU A 154 -12.35 -8.89 -8.39
N ASP A 155 -12.43 -8.44 -7.14
CA ASP A 155 -11.84 -7.18 -6.70
C ASP A 155 -10.31 -7.24 -6.66
N TYR A 156 -9.72 -8.34 -6.17
CA TYR A 156 -8.28 -8.51 -6.17
C TYR A 156 -7.72 -8.54 -7.60
N LEU A 157 -8.37 -9.27 -8.51
CA LEU A 157 -7.97 -9.32 -9.92
C LEU A 157 -8.15 -7.97 -10.62
N ALA A 158 -9.24 -7.25 -10.33
CA ALA A 158 -9.47 -5.92 -10.89
C ALA A 158 -8.36 -4.93 -10.48
N CYS A 159 -7.98 -4.93 -9.19
CA CYS A 159 -6.88 -4.12 -8.71
C CYS A 159 -5.56 -4.55 -9.36
N MET A 160 -5.24 -5.84 -9.38
CA MET A 160 -4.01 -6.36 -9.98
C MET A 160 -3.89 -5.98 -11.45
N ARG A 161 -4.96 -6.14 -12.23
CA ARG A 161 -4.96 -5.75 -13.66
C ARG A 161 -4.69 -4.26 -13.84
N GLY A 162 -5.24 -3.42 -12.98
CA GLY A 162 -5.03 -1.97 -13.03
C GLY A 162 -3.58 -1.58 -12.77
N VAL A 163 -2.96 -2.11 -11.71
CA VAL A 163 -1.60 -1.72 -11.31
C VAL A 163 -0.51 -2.65 -11.82
N GLY A 164 -0.85 -3.68 -12.61
CA GLY A 164 0.02 -4.80 -12.94
C GLY A 164 1.42 -4.41 -13.41
N SER A 165 1.54 -3.57 -14.44
CA SER A 165 2.84 -3.09 -14.97
C SER A 165 3.54 -2.08 -14.05
N LEU A 166 2.82 -1.46 -13.11
CA LEU A 166 3.29 -0.33 -12.31
C LEU A 166 3.85 -0.73 -10.94
N ALA A 167 3.40 -1.88 -10.40
CA ALA A 167 3.89 -2.44 -9.16
C ALA A 167 5.08 -3.38 -9.41
N ASP A 168 5.98 -3.50 -8.43
CA ASP A 168 7.06 -4.50 -8.46
C ASP A 168 6.62 -5.82 -7.80
N TYR A 169 5.67 -5.77 -6.86
CA TYR A 169 5.02 -6.93 -6.26
C TYR A 169 3.59 -6.59 -5.81
N PHE A 170 2.81 -7.63 -5.53
CA PHE A 170 1.45 -7.49 -5.00
C PHE A 170 1.34 -8.07 -3.60
N THR A 171 0.50 -7.46 -2.75
CA THR A 171 0.13 -8.02 -1.46
C THR A 171 -1.37 -8.22 -1.39
N LEU A 172 -1.82 -9.46 -1.23
CA LEU A 172 -3.22 -9.78 -0.95
C LEU A 172 -3.50 -9.54 0.54
N ASN A 173 -4.31 -8.54 0.85
CA ASN A 173 -4.60 -8.18 2.23
C ASN A 173 -5.89 -8.83 2.72
N LEU A 174 -5.75 -9.85 3.55
CA LEU A 174 -6.86 -10.53 4.22
C LEU A 174 -6.93 -10.20 5.73
N SER A 175 -6.05 -9.32 6.23
CA SER A 175 -5.84 -9.13 7.68
C SER A 175 -6.76 -8.10 8.34
N SER A 176 -7.48 -7.27 7.55
CA SER A 176 -8.25 -6.17 8.12
C SER A 176 -9.43 -6.65 8.97
N PRO A 177 -9.51 -6.25 10.26
CA PRO A 177 -10.69 -6.51 11.08
C PRO A 177 -11.83 -5.54 10.76
N ASN A 178 -11.57 -4.52 9.97
CA ASN A 178 -12.47 -3.40 9.70
C ASN A 178 -13.33 -3.61 8.42
N THR A 179 -13.18 -4.76 7.77
CA THR A 179 -13.98 -5.19 6.64
C THR A 179 -14.71 -6.47 7.05
N PRO A 180 -16.05 -6.46 7.13
CA PRO A 180 -16.84 -7.61 7.61
C PRO A 180 -16.47 -8.89 6.87
N GLY A 181 -16.26 -9.98 7.61
CA GLY A 181 -15.98 -11.31 7.10
C GLY A 181 -14.63 -11.50 6.38
N LEU A 182 -13.83 -10.44 6.16
CA LEU A 182 -12.59 -10.54 5.38
C LEU A 182 -11.62 -11.58 5.92
N ARG A 183 -11.50 -11.70 7.23
CA ARG A 183 -10.61 -12.67 7.88
C ARG A 183 -11.02 -14.12 7.69
N GLU A 184 -12.27 -14.39 7.36
CA GLU A 184 -12.76 -15.72 7.03
C GLU A 184 -12.09 -16.29 5.78
N LEU A 185 -11.63 -15.40 4.88
CA LEU A 185 -10.85 -15.79 3.69
C LEU A 185 -9.44 -16.31 4.01
N GLN A 186 -8.96 -16.21 5.26
CA GLN A 186 -7.62 -16.66 5.65
C GLN A 186 -7.52 -18.17 5.87
N TYR A 187 -8.61 -18.94 5.82
CA TYR A 187 -8.60 -20.32 6.28
C TYR A 187 -9.10 -21.30 5.24
N GLY A 188 -8.56 -22.53 5.34
CA GLY A 188 -9.07 -23.73 4.68
C GLY A 188 -9.17 -23.62 3.16
N GLU A 189 -10.24 -24.18 2.63
CA GLU A 189 -10.49 -24.26 1.18
C GLU A 189 -10.77 -22.88 0.56
N THR A 190 -11.34 -21.96 1.32
CA THR A 190 -11.59 -20.58 0.86
C THR A 190 -10.29 -19.85 0.52
N LEU A 191 -9.28 -19.96 1.37
CA LEU A 191 -7.95 -19.40 1.11
C LEU A 191 -7.31 -20.07 -0.10
N ARG A 192 -7.34 -21.42 -0.15
CA ARG A 192 -6.77 -22.18 -1.27
C ARG A 192 -7.38 -21.72 -2.60
N LYS A 193 -8.70 -21.69 -2.68
CA LYS A 193 -9.44 -21.24 -3.87
C LYS A 193 -9.05 -19.83 -4.28
N LEU A 194 -9.06 -18.88 -3.33
CA LEU A 194 -8.69 -17.48 -3.59
C LEU A 194 -7.28 -17.36 -4.18
N LEU A 195 -6.30 -18.05 -3.60
CA LEU A 195 -4.91 -18.01 -4.07
C LEU A 195 -4.74 -18.67 -5.44
N THR A 196 -5.43 -19.79 -5.68
CA THR A 196 -5.40 -20.48 -6.98
C THR A 196 -5.97 -19.57 -8.07
N GLU A 197 -7.19 -19.05 -7.88
CA GLU A 197 -7.84 -18.17 -8.86
C GLU A 197 -7.04 -16.87 -9.08
N PHE A 198 -6.42 -16.32 -8.03
CA PHE A 198 -5.55 -15.15 -8.18
C PHE A 198 -4.33 -15.47 -9.01
N LYS A 199 -3.68 -16.62 -8.76
CA LYS A 199 -2.49 -17.04 -9.49
C LYS A 199 -2.78 -17.33 -10.97
N GLU A 200 -3.89 -18.00 -11.24
CA GLU A 200 -4.37 -18.23 -12.62
C GLU A 200 -4.66 -16.91 -13.34
N GLY A 201 -5.37 -16.00 -12.68
CA GLY A 201 -5.64 -14.67 -13.21
C GLY A 201 -4.37 -13.83 -13.43
N GLN A 202 -3.32 -14.00 -12.61
CA GLN A 202 -2.03 -13.36 -12.79
C GLN A 202 -1.28 -13.96 -13.99
N GLN A 203 -1.27 -15.28 -14.14
CA GLN A 203 -0.60 -15.98 -15.23
C GLN A 203 -1.22 -15.67 -16.62
N ALA A 204 -2.49 -15.30 -16.64
CA ALA A 204 -3.19 -14.90 -17.87
C ALA A 204 -2.81 -13.48 -18.37
N LEU A 205 -2.01 -12.72 -17.59
CA LEU A 205 -1.55 -11.38 -17.95
C LEU A 205 -0.22 -11.43 -18.70
N ALA A 206 0.26 -10.24 -19.10
CA ALA A 206 1.56 -10.10 -19.73
C ALA A 206 2.68 -10.71 -18.87
N GLN A 207 3.71 -11.24 -19.51
CA GLN A 207 4.78 -12.01 -18.86
C GLN A 207 5.46 -11.27 -17.70
N ASP A 208 5.65 -9.96 -17.85
CA ASP A 208 6.22 -9.11 -16.79
C ASP A 208 5.34 -9.07 -15.54
N VAL A 209 4.02 -9.08 -15.68
CA VAL A 209 3.07 -9.12 -14.56
C VAL A 209 2.94 -10.53 -13.99
N ALA A 210 2.91 -11.54 -14.86
CA ALA A 210 2.79 -12.95 -14.47
C ALA A 210 3.96 -13.43 -13.57
N ALA A 211 5.15 -12.85 -13.75
CA ALA A 211 6.36 -13.17 -13.02
C ALA A 211 6.50 -12.44 -11.67
N LYS A 212 5.68 -11.41 -11.37
CA LYS A 212 5.82 -10.61 -10.15
C LYS A 212 5.50 -11.40 -8.89
N PRO A 213 6.25 -11.18 -7.80
CA PRO A 213 5.98 -11.80 -6.51
C PRO A 213 4.60 -11.39 -5.97
N VAL A 214 3.97 -12.33 -5.26
CA VAL A 214 2.70 -12.13 -4.56
C VAL A 214 2.90 -12.51 -3.10
N PHE A 215 2.62 -11.57 -2.21
CA PHE A 215 2.64 -11.77 -0.77
C PHE A 215 1.22 -11.88 -0.23
N LEU A 216 1.06 -12.68 0.80
CA LEU A 216 -0.18 -12.81 1.56
C LEU A 216 -0.01 -12.12 2.92
N LYS A 217 -0.88 -11.15 3.21
CA LYS A 217 -0.94 -10.48 4.52
C LYS A 217 -2.13 -10.99 5.32
N ILE A 218 -1.85 -11.68 6.41
CA ILE A 218 -2.80 -12.31 7.34
C ILE A 218 -2.72 -11.71 8.74
#